data_be666ac4598ac2ce9b21c38c3e95481d
#
_entry.id   be666ac4598ac2ce9b21c38c3e95481d
#
_cell.length_a   1.000
_cell.length_b   1.000
_cell.length_c   1.000
_cell.angle_alpha   90.00
_cell.angle_beta   90.00
_cell.angle_gamma   90.00
#
_symmetry.space_group_name_H-M   'P 1'
#
loop_
_entity.id
_entity.type
_entity.pdbx_description
1 polymer ?
#
loop_
_entity_poly.entity_id
_entity_poly.type
_entity_poly.pdbx_seq_one_letter_code
_entity_poly.pdbx_strand_id
1 'polypeptide(L)'
;AMADARDRQPETELEAALYLFENGGNYKVAYDAFRSLYRRGFQRETLLELMTQAFYQPNIKLLKSRYEKNCRLLRKYPYCFQQDFPAFEELPLRFYPYDDQRYIPFTAETETFGEPLDLRHPVISRNFFQNLDKPVLAADVYSQYELEYLRDNVRKSEWVGRENHVYLHYTDWEIFCAYLQVLNLRPLLEEEKLVFLIGDEISQYPIDFQARFGMDYSQYPVKPVGIREIHRLIW
;
A
#
# COMPACT_ATOMS: atom_id res chain seq x y z
N ALA A 1 22.96 12.92 29.49
CA ALA A 1 23.70 11.79 28.96
C ALA A 1 22.67 10.76 28.51
N MET A 2 22.36 10.72 27.22
CA MET A 2 21.62 9.62 26.60
C MET A 2 22.56 8.43 26.55
N ALA A 3 22.38 7.46 27.45
CA ALA A 3 23.08 6.18 27.35
C ALA A 3 22.62 5.51 26.06
N ASP A 4 23.58 5.13 25.27
CA ASP A 4 23.40 4.53 23.95
C ASP A 4 22.54 3.27 24.09
N ALA A 5 21.43 3.19 23.36
CA ALA A 5 20.50 2.06 23.38
C ALA A 5 21.15 0.74 22.88
N ARG A 6 22.43 0.81 22.48
CA ARG A 6 23.23 -0.34 22.01
C ARG A 6 23.80 -1.21 23.13
N ASP A 7 23.86 -0.70 24.37
CA ASP A 7 24.52 -1.40 25.50
C ASP A 7 23.57 -2.11 26.47
N ARG A 8 22.26 -2.09 26.23
CA ARG A 8 21.34 -2.85 27.06
C ARG A 8 21.38 -4.31 26.68
N GLN A 9 21.51 -5.16 27.71
CA GLN A 9 21.43 -6.61 27.50
C GLN A 9 20.04 -6.93 26.92
N PRO A 10 19.95 -7.74 25.85
CA PRO A 10 18.69 -8.05 25.16
C PRO A 10 17.62 -8.64 26.11
N GLU A 11 18.05 -9.40 27.10
CA GLU A 11 17.19 -9.98 28.12
C GLU A 11 16.46 -8.90 28.94
N THR A 12 17.19 -7.90 29.43
CA THR A 12 16.62 -6.79 30.20
C THR A 12 15.66 -5.94 29.37
N GLU A 13 15.97 -5.75 28.07
CA GLU A 13 15.10 -5.06 27.14
C GLU A 13 13.80 -5.83 26.91
N LEU A 14 13.89 -7.15 26.76
CA LEU A 14 12.72 -8.03 26.63
C LEU A 14 11.85 -8.00 27.87
N GLU A 15 12.44 -8.16 29.07
CA GLU A 15 11.70 -8.11 30.32
C GLU A 15 10.95 -6.78 30.51
N ALA A 16 11.60 -5.65 30.20
CA ALA A 16 10.97 -4.35 30.25
C ALA A 16 9.84 -4.19 29.24
N ALA A 17 10.02 -4.72 28.04
CA ALA A 17 8.98 -4.69 26.99
C ALA A 17 7.78 -5.57 27.35
N LEU A 18 8.01 -6.77 27.89
CA LEU A 18 6.94 -7.65 28.37
C LEU A 18 6.18 -7.01 29.53
N TYR A 19 6.88 -6.40 30.48
CA TYR A 19 6.25 -5.70 31.60
C TYR A 19 5.32 -4.57 31.10
N LEU A 20 5.78 -3.75 30.13
CA LEU A 20 4.96 -2.69 29.54
C LEU A 20 3.75 -3.25 28.80
N PHE A 21 3.91 -4.36 28.11
CA PHE A 21 2.85 -5.01 27.34
C PHE A 21 1.77 -5.61 28.28
N GLU A 22 2.17 -6.36 29.30
CA GLU A 22 1.27 -7.06 30.21
C GLU A 22 0.53 -6.12 31.17
N ASN A 23 1.15 -5.05 31.59
CA ASN A 23 0.58 -4.13 32.59
C ASN A 23 -0.16 -2.93 31.97
N GLY A 24 -0.56 -3.02 30.69
CA GLY A 24 -1.35 -1.98 30.02
C GLY A 24 -0.58 -0.67 29.81
N GLY A 25 0.76 -0.74 29.77
CA GLY A 25 1.63 0.37 29.47
C GLY A 25 1.55 0.80 27.99
N ASN A 26 2.56 1.53 27.53
CA ASN A 26 2.61 1.96 26.14
C ASN A 26 2.95 0.77 25.22
N TYR A 27 1.92 0.10 24.71
CA TYR A 27 2.08 -1.08 23.83
C TYR A 27 2.93 -0.80 22.59
N LYS A 28 2.97 0.45 22.09
CA LYS A 28 3.81 0.82 20.95
C LYS A 28 5.29 0.74 21.30
N VAL A 29 5.66 1.18 22.49
CA VAL A 29 7.04 1.05 22.98
C VAL A 29 7.43 -0.42 23.12
N ALA A 30 6.54 -1.23 23.67
CA ALA A 30 6.76 -2.68 23.77
C ALA A 30 6.90 -3.32 22.39
N TYR A 31 6.01 -2.98 21.45
CA TYR A 31 6.05 -3.49 20.10
C TYR A 31 7.35 -3.09 19.37
N ASP A 32 7.78 -1.84 19.48
CA ASP A 32 9.03 -1.39 18.87
C ASP A 32 10.26 -2.07 19.48
N ALA A 33 10.24 -2.34 20.79
CA ALA A 33 11.27 -3.12 21.44
C ALA A 33 11.30 -4.57 20.93
N PHE A 34 10.15 -5.25 20.81
CA PHE A 34 10.06 -6.61 20.23
C PHE A 34 10.61 -6.65 18.81
N ARG A 35 10.25 -5.68 17.97
CA ARG A 35 10.79 -5.58 16.60
C ARG A 35 12.30 -5.36 16.58
N SER A 36 12.80 -4.49 17.46
CA SER A 36 14.24 -4.22 17.60
C SER A 36 15.01 -5.49 17.97
N LEU A 37 14.55 -6.21 19.00
CA LEU A 37 15.10 -7.47 19.44
C LEU A 37 15.08 -8.52 18.32
N TYR A 38 13.95 -8.66 17.65
CA TYR A 38 13.78 -9.56 16.52
C TYR A 38 14.78 -9.27 15.39
N ARG A 39 14.96 -7.99 15.01
CA ARG A 39 15.93 -7.58 13.98
C ARG A 39 17.37 -7.85 14.36
N ARG A 40 17.69 -7.82 15.67
CA ARG A 40 19.01 -8.18 16.20
C ARG A 40 19.22 -9.69 16.30
N GLY A 41 18.23 -10.49 15.95
CA GLY A 41 18.32 -11.94 15.96
C GLY A 41 18.05 -12.57 17.34
N PHE A 42 17.63 -11.80 18.34
CA PHE A 42 17.36 -12.29 19.67
C PHE A 42 15.99 -12.99 19.74
N GLN A 43 15.95 -14.26 20.15
CA GLN A 43 14.74 -15.08 20.31
C GLN A 43 13.69 -14.90 19.18
N ARG A 44 14.14 -14.90 17.93
CA ARG A 44 13.31 -14.55 16.75
C ARG A 44 11.99 -15.32 16.69
N GLU A 45 12.03 -16.64 16.86
CA GLU A 45 10.82 -17.47 16.76
C GLU A 45 9.79 -17.10 17.83
N THR A 46 10.24 -16.96 19.09
CA THR A 46 9.38 -16.58 20.22
C THR A 46 8.78 -15.19 20.04
N LEU A 47 9.61 -14.23 19.58
CA LEU A 47 9.16 -12.87 19.35
C LEU A 47 8.20 -12.77 18.17
N LEU A 48 8.43 -13.53 17.09
CA LEU A 48 7.52 -13.59 15.96
C LEU A 48 6.17 -14.16 16.37
N GLU A 49 6.19 -15.26 17.15
CA GLU A 49 4.96 -15.86 17.67
C GLU A 49 4.19 -14.89 18.57
N LEU A 50 4.87 -14.25 19.52
CA LEU A 50 4.29 -13.25 20.41
C LEU A 50 3.64 -12.11 19.63
N MET A 51 4.38 -11.48 18.70
CA MET A 51 3.86 -10.39 17.88
C MET A 51 2.70 -10.85 16.99
N THR A 52 2.77 -12.06 16.47
CA THR A 52 1.67 -12.62 15.66
C THR A 52 0.42 -12.81 16.48
N GLN A 53 0.53 -13.41 17.66
CA GLN A 53 -0.63 -13.63 18.55
C GLN A 53 -1.20 -12.32 19.10
N ALA A 54 -0.34 -11.37 19.47
CA ALA A 54 -0.77 -10.13 20.11
C ALA A 54 -1.34 -9.11 19.10
N PHE A 55 -0.77 -8.99 17.91
CA PHE A 55 -1.06 -7.89 16.99
C PHE A 55 -1.69 -8.32 15.66
N TYR A 56 -1.33 -9.48 15.13
CA TYR A 56 -1.85 -9.94 13.83
C TYR A 56 -3.13 -10.77 13.97
N GLN A 57 -3.13 -11.81 14.79
CA GLN A 57 -4.25 -12.72 14.94
C GLN A 57 -5.58 -12.05 15.31
N PRO A 58 -5.64 -11.06 16.21
CA PRO A 58 -6.89 -10.36 16.52
C PRO A 58 -7.50 -9.65 15.32
N ASN A 59 -6.67 -9.28 14.33
CA ASN A 59 -7.07 -8.49 13.16
C ASN A 59 -7.20 -9.30 11.87
N ILE A 60 -6.80 -10.56 11.86
CA ILE A 60 -6.75 -11.38 10.63
C ILE A 60 -8.09 -11.47 9.91
N LYS A 61 -9.19 -11.59 10.66
CA LYS A 61 -10.54 -11.67 10.07
C LYS A 61 -10.91 -10.37 9.33
N LEU A 62 -10.53 -9.23 9.88
CA LEU A 62 -10.77 -7.92 9.26
C LEU A 62 -9.95 -7.75 7.99
N LEU A 63 -8.65 -8.07 8.06
CA LEU A 63 -7.73 -7.98 6.93
C LEU A 63 -8.16 -8.91 5.79
N LYS A 64 -8.49 -10.16 6.10
CA LYS A 64 -8.98 -11.16 5.13
C LYS A 64 -10.31 -10.73 4.49
N SER A 65 -11.26 -10.27 5.30
CA SER A 65 -12.56 -9.79 4.78
C SER A 65 -12.38 -8.59 3.83
N ARG A 66 -11.46 -7.67 4.14
CA ARG A 66 -11.15 -6.52 3.28
C ARG A 66 -10.50 -6.98 1.99
N TYR A 67 -9.52 -7.85 2.06
CA TYR A 67 -8.87 -8.47 0.91
C TYR A 67 -9.90 -9.11 -0.03
N GLU A 68 -10.72 -10.03 0.46
CA GLU A 68 -11.73 -10.73 -0.33
C GLU A 68 -12.77 -9.78 -0.95
N LYS A 69 -13.14 -8.72 -0.22
CA LYS A 69 -14.06 -7.68 -0.74
C LYS A 69 -13.42 -6.93 -1.91
N ASN A 70 -12.16 -6.53 -1.79
CA ASN A 70 -11.43 -5.84 -2.84
C ASN A 70 -11.22 -6.74 -4.06
N CYS A 71 -10.86 -8.02 -3.87
CA CYS A 71 -10.76 -8.98 -4.98
C CYS A 71 -12.10 -9.13 -5.74
N ARG A 72 -13.24 -9.17 -5.03
CA ARG A 72 -14.55 -9.22 -5.67
C ARG A 72 -14.89 -7.96 -6.48
N LEU A 73 -14.45 -6.79 -6.03
CA LEU A 73 -14.61 -5.54 -6.77
C LEU A 73 -13.76 -5.56 -8.04
N LEU A 74 -12.50 -5.95 -7.91
CA LEU A 74 -11.53 -5.97 -9.02
C LEU A 74 -11.88 -6.99 -10.10
N ARG A 75 -12.46 -8.15 -9.74
CA ARG A 75 -12.95 -9.12 -10.75
C ARG A 75 -14.02 -8.55 -11.69
N LYS A 76 -14.69 -7.48 -11.28
CA LYS A 76 -15.70 -6.78 -12.07
C LYS A 76 -15.16 -5.50 -12.70
N TYR A 77 -13.95 -5.12 -12.35
CA TYR A 77 -13.35 -3.87 -12.81
C TYR A 77 -12.72 -4.08 -14.20
N PRO A 78 -13.08 -3.25 -15.19
CA PRO A 78 -12.73 -3.53 -16.59
C PRO A 78 -11.25 -3.43 -16.91
N TYR A 79 -10.46 -2.77 -16.07
CA TYR A 79 -9.00 -2.60 -16.26
C TYR A 79 -8.16 -3.44 -15.31
N CYS A 80 -8.75 -4.42 -14.65
CA CYS A 80 -8.01 -5.46 -13.96
C CYS A 80 -7.84 -6.65 -14.90
N PHE A 81 -6.71 -6.70 -15.58
CA PHE A 81 -6.44 -7.73 -16.60
C PHE A 81 -5.96 -9.05 -15.98
N GLN A 82 -5.45 -9.00 -14.77
CA GLN A 82 -5.05 -10.19 -14.02
C GLN A 82 -6.13 -10.57 -13.00
N GLN A 83 -6.55 -11.84 -13.04
CA GLN A 83 -7.69 -12.33 -12.26
C GLN A 83 -7.32 -13.44 -11.26
N ASP A 84 -6.08 -13.92 -11.32
CA ASP A 84 -5.59 -15.02 -10.46
C ASP A 84 -5.11 -14.44 -9.12
N PHE A 85 -6.08 -14.05 -8.30
CA PHE A 85 -5.80 -13.54 -6.96
C PHE A 85 -5.26 -14.67 -6.08
N PRO A 86 -4.09 -14.51 -5.46
CA PRO A 86 -3.53 -15.51 -4.56
C PRO A 86 -4.44 -15.73 -3.34
N ALA A 87 -4.30 -16.86 -2.66
CA ALA A 87 -4.96 -17.03 -1.38
C ALA A 87 -4.41 -16.02 -0.35
N PHE A 88 -5.25 -15.59 0.58
CA PHE A 88 -4.85 -14.59 1.58
C PHE A 88 -3.60 -15.01 2.36
N GLU A 89 -3.50 -16.30 2.65
CA GLU A 89 -2.40 -16.91 3.38
C GLU A 89 -1.08 -16.96 2.60
N GLU A 90 -1.15 -16.85 1.27
CA GLU A 90 -0.02 -16.91 0.34
C GLU A 90 0.54 -15.52 -0.01
N LEU A 91 -0.09 -14.47 0.50
CA LEU A 91 0.35 -13.10 0.20
C LEU A 91 1.78 -12.86 0.69
N PRO A 92 2.63 -12.17 -0.12
CA PRO A 92 4.04 -11.95 0.22
C PRO A 92 4.23 -11.00 1.41
N LEU A 93 3.24 -10.14 1.66
CA LEU A 93 3.23 -9.22 2.79
C LEU A 93 2.05 -9.49 3.71
N ARG A 94 2.32 -9.48 5.01
CA ARG A 94 1.31 -9.43 6.07
C ARG A 94 1.37 -8.04 6.72
N PHE A 95 0.22 -7.44 6.95
CA PHE A 95 0.15 -6.13 7.59
C PHE A 95 -0.25 -6.27 9.06
N TYR A 96 0.71 -6.03 9.94
CA TYR A 96 0.49 -6.04 11.37
C TYR A 96 -0.01 -4.64 11.80
N PRO A 97 -1.22 -4.51 12.36
CA PRO A 97 -1.69 -3.23 12.85
C PRO A 97 -0.76 -2.68 13.93
N TYR A 98 -0.33 -1.43 13.76
CA TYR A 98 0.48 -0.71 14.72
C TYR A 98 -0.35 0.28 15.56
N ASP A 99 -1.30 0.93 14.90
CA ASP A 99 -2.37 1.73 15.48
C ASP A 99 -3.54 1.86 14.49
N ASP A 100 -4.44 2.79 14.75
CA ASP A 100 -5.65 2.99 13.92
C ASP A 100 -5.36 3.38 12.46
N GLN A 101 -4.16 3.87 12.18
CA GLN A 101 -3.79 4.42 10.88
C GLN A 101 -2.56 3.76 10.25
N ARG A 102 -1.73 3.13 11.07
CA ARG A 102 -0.43 2.59 10.64
C ARG A 102 -0.40 1.07 10.72
N TYR A 103 0.32 0.50 9.79
CA TYR A 103 0.60 -0.93 9.72
C TYR A 103 2.10 -1.16 9.61
N ILE A 104 2.57 -2.27 10.16
CA ILE A 104 3.93 -2.75 9.96
C ILE A 104 3.88 -3.87 8.94
N PRO A 105 4.45 -3.69 7.75
CA PRO A 105 4.55 -4.77 6.78
C PRO A 105 5.56 -5.82 7.25
N PHE A 106 5.19 -7.08 7.14
CA PHE A 106 6.05 -8.24 7.36
C PHE A 106 6.19 -8.99 6.05
N THR A 107 7.42 -9.13 5.56
CA THR A 107 7.73 -9.89 4.36
C THR A 107 7.89 -11.36 4.73
N ALA A 108 7.04 -12.23 4.19
CA ALA A 108 7.00 -13.64 4.56
C ALA A 108 8.26 -14.39 4.09
N GLU A 109 8.75 -14.11 2.89
CA GLU A 109 9.92 -14.76 2.30
C GLU A 109 11.22 -14.52 3.10
N THR A 110 11.45 -13.29 3.53
CA THR A 110 12.67 -12.90 4.26
C THR A 110 12.48 -12.88 5.77
N GLU A 111 11.27 -13.12 6.24
CA GLU A 111 10.88 -13.02 7.65
C GLU A 111 11.32 -11.70 8.28
N THR A 112 11.07 -10.58 7.60
CA THR A 112 11.49 -9.26 8.06
C THR A 112 10.33 -8.31 8.29
N PHE A 113 10.39 -7.58 9.41
CA PHE A 113 9.48 -6.46 9.67
C PHE A 113 10.01 -5.17 9.05
N GLY A 114 9.17 -4.50 8.28
CA GLY A 114 9.42 -3.17 7.78
C GLY A 114 9.22 -2.08 8.84
N GLU A 115 9.30 -0.82 8.42
CA GLU A 115 8.95 0.32 9.26
C GLU A 115 7.43 0.54 9.30
N PRO A 116 6.90 1.21 10.34
CA PRO A 116 5.48 1.56 10.40
C PRO A 116 5.08 2.38 9.18
N LEU A 117 4.16 1.85 8.40
CA LEU A 117 3.62 2.46 7.19
C LEU A 117 2.33 3.19 7.53
N ASP A 118 2.34 4.50 7.37
CA ASP A 118 1.16 5.33 7.54
C ASP A 118 0.46 5.51 6.18
N LEU A 119 -0.66 4.82 6.01
CA LEU A 119 -1.47 4.92 4.78
C LEU A 119 -2.20 6.26 4.65
N ARG A 120 -2.16 7.11 5.67
CA ARG A 120 -2.78 8.42 5.72
C ARG A 120 -1.81 9.57 5.50
N HIS A 121 -0.50 9.28 5.47
CA HIS A 121 0.50 10.28 5.13
C HIS A 121 0.84 10.26 3.64
N PRO A 122 0.99 11.44 3.02
CA PRO A 122 1.45 11.52 1.64
C PRO A 122 2.92 11.10 1.57
N VAL A 123 3.20 10.12 0.71
CA VAL A 123 4.57 9.71 0.36
C VAL A 123 5.17 10.67 -0.68
N ILE A 124 4.31 11.26 -1.50
CA ILE A 124 4.68 12.18 -2.58
C ILE A 124 4.29 13.61 -2.17
N SER A 125 5.13 14.58 -2.54
CA SER A 125 4.86 15.99 -2.23
C SER A 125 3.48 16.41 -2.75
N ARG A 126 2.63 16.95 -1.88
CA ARG A 126 1.32 17.52 -2.25
C ARG A 126 1.40 18.47 -3.41
N ASN A 127 2.48 19.23 -3.55
CA ASN A 127 2.68 20.17 -4.65
C ASN A 127 2.69 19.47 -6.01
N PHE A 128 2.98 18.18 -6.05
CA PHE A 128 2.99 17.42 -7.30
C PHE A 128 1.58 17.23 -7.87
N PHE A 129 0.57 17.10 -7.01
CA PHE A 129 -0.81 16.87 -7.39
C PHE A 129 -1.68 18.15 -7.35
N GLN A 130 -1.14 19.28 -6.94
CA GLN A 130 -1.93 20.50 -6.75
C GLN A 130 -2.53 21.05 -8.04
N ASN A 131 -1.90 20.79 -9.17
CA ASN A 131 -2.39 21.24 -10.48
C ASN A 131 -2.52 20.00 -11.38
N LEU A 132 -3.67 19.34 -11.32
CA LEU A 132 -4.06 18.34 -12.31
C LEU A 132 -4.55 19.03 -13.58
N ASP A 133 -3.67 19.84 -14.18
CA ASP A 133 -3.91 20.62 -15.41
C ASP A 133 -3.80 19.77 -16.68
N LYS A 134 -3.43 18.52 -16.55
CA LYS A 134 -3.29 17.52 -17.62
C LYS A 134 -3.39 16.11 -17.07
N PRO A 135 -3.61 15.10 -17.92
CA PRO A 135 -3.62 13.70 -17.50
C PRO A 135 -2.37 13.33 -16.72
N VAL A 136 -2.54 12.52 -15.69
CA VAL A 136 -1.47 12.06 -14.80
C VAL A 136 -1.36 10.56 -14.91
N LEU A 137 -0.15 10.04 -15.10
CA LEU A 137 0.19 8.64 -14.93
C LEU A 137 1.04 8.50 -13.65
N ALA A 138 0.54 7.73 -12.70
CA ALA A 138 1.25 7.41 -11.46
C ALA A 138 1.45 5.90 -11.34
N ALA A 139 2.58 5.48 -10.80
CA ALA A 139 2.89 4.07 -10.60
C ALA A 139 2.96 3.72 -9.11
N ASP A 140 2.40 2.55 -8.78
CA ASP A 140 2.55 1.91 -7.47
C ASP A 140 2.18 2.82 -6.29
N VAL A 141 1.04 3.51 -6.39
CA VAL A 141 0.51 4.38 -5.32
C VAL A 141 -0.28 3.53 -4.35
N TYR A 142 0.25 3.30 -3.15
CA TYR A 142 -0.34 2.46 -2.11
C TYR A 142 -0.84 3.24 -0.88
N SER A 143 -0.70 4.56 -0.86
CA SER A 143 -1.24 5.40 0.21
C SER A 143 -2.72 5.65 0.00
N GLN A 144 -3.57 5.23 0.94
CA GLN A 144 -5.01 5.52 0.90
C GLN A 144 -5.29 7.03 0.81
N TYR A 145 -4.49 7.83 1.53
CA TYR A 145 -4.61 9.29 1.52
C TYR A 145 -4.33 9.87 0.13
N GLU A 146 -3.28 9.39 -0.54
CA GLU A 146 -2.93 9.88 -1.87
C GLU A 146 -3.96 9.48 -2.92
N LEU A 147 -4.46 8.25 -2.84
CA LEU A 147 -5.53 7.77 -3.71
C LEU A 147 -6.82 8.60 -3.55
N GLU A 148 -7.23 8.88 -2.32
CA GLU A 148 -8.39 9.72 -2.03
C GLU A 148 -8.15 11.16 -2.48
N TYR A 149 -6.95 11.69 -2.28
CA TYR A 149 -6.57 13.02 -2.75
C TYR A 149 -6.61 13.14 -4.28
N LEU A 150 -6.09 12.15 -5.00
CA LEU A 150 -6.15 12.09 -6.46
C LEU A 150 -7.59 12.03 -6.95
N ARG A 151 -8.41 11.17 -6.36
CA ARG A 151 -9.85 11.08 -6.66
C ARG A 151 -10.55 12.44 -6.51
N ASP A 152 -10.36 13.10 -5.37
CA ASP A 152 -11.07 14.33 -5.05
C ASP A 152 -10.62 15.52 -5.92
N ASN A 153 -9.38 15.50 -6.38
CA ASN A 153 -8.85 16.53 -7.26
C ASN A 153 -9.17 16.27 -8.73
N VAL A 154 -9.14 15.02 -9.20
CA VAL A 154 -9.51 14.73 -10.60
C VAL A 154 -10.97 15.03 -10.90
N ARG A 155 -11.86 14.88 -9.94
CA ARG A 155 -13.28 15.27 -10.08
C ARG A 155 -13.48 16.71 -10.49
N LYS A 156 -12.61 17.60 -10.04
CA LYS A 156 -12.68 19.06 -10.22
C LYS A 156 -11.79 19.57 -11.34
N SER A 157 -11.01 18.68 -11.96
CA SER A 157 -10.03 19.10 -12.96
C SER A 157 -10.57 18.94 -14.37
N GLU A 158 -10.19 19.89 -15.22
CA GLU A 158 -10.45 19.87 -16.66
C GLU A 158 -9.14 20.16 -17.40
N TRP A 159 -9.01 19.58 -18.57
CA TRP A 159 -7.88 19.82 -19.44
C TRP A 159 -8.35 20.20 -20.85
N VAL A 160 -8.05 21.44 -21.25
CA VAL A 160 -8.43 21.98 -22.57
C VAL A 160 -9.94 21.83 -22.86
N GLY A 161 -10.79 22.08 -21.83
CA GLY A 161 -12.24 21.94 -21.94
C GLY A 161 -12.74 20.49 -21.99
N ARG A 162 -11.92 19.54 -21.61
CA ARG A 162 -12.26 18.11 -21.51
C ARG A 162 -12.07 17.60 -20.10
N GLU A 163 -12.74 16.51 -19.79
CA GLU A 163 -12.54 15.82 -18.53
C GLU A 163 -11.10 15.29 -18.42
N ASN A 164 -10.47 15.58 -17.30
CA ASN A 164 -9.14 15.10 -17.00
C ASN A 164 -9.21 13.72 -16.33
N HIS A 165 -8.15 12.92 -16.46
CA HIS A 165 -8.05 11.59 -15.89
C HIS A 165 -6.72 11.40 -15.17
N VAL A 166 -6.76 10.57 -14.12
CA VAL A 166 -5.57 10.08 -13.44
C VAL A 166 -5.50 8.56 -13.65
N TYR A 167 -4.37 8.12 -14.15
CA TYR A 167 -4.09 6.70 -14.41
C TYR A 167 -3.12 6.19 -13.36
N LEU A 168 -3.53 5.14 -12.67
CA LEU A 168 -2.76 4.47 -11.63
C LEU A 168 -2.32 3.12 -12.16
N HIS A 169 -1.03 2.94 -12.40
CA HIS A 169 -0.49 1.70 -12.91
C HIS A 169 0.21 0.89 -11.82
N TYR A 170 -0.17 -0.38 -11.70
CA TYR A 170 0.40 -1.33 -10.75
C TYR A 170 1.06 -2.46 -11.52
N THR A 171 2.39 -2.53 -11.44
CA THR A 171 3.21 -3.50 -12.19
C THR A 171 3.51 -4.76 -11.41
N ASP A 172 3.55 -4.67 -10.09
CA ASP A 172 3.82 -5.79 -9.21
C ASP A 172 2.51 -6.35 -8.67
N TRP A 173 2.03 -7.42 -9.30
CA TRP A 173 0.76 -8.04 -8.97
C TRP A 173 0.70 -8.57 -7.54
N GLU A 174 1.75 -9.21 -7.07
CA GLU A 174 1.79 -9.82 -5.73
C GLU A 174 1.78 -8.74 -4.65
N ILE A 175 2.57 -7.71 -4.83
CA ILE A 175 2.59 -6.55 -3.92
C ILE A 175 1.26 -5.82 -3.96
N PHE A 176 0.68 -5.59 -5.15
CA PHE A 176 -0.65 -5.00 -5.25
C PHE A 176 -1.70 -5.81 -4.49
N CYS A 177 -1.73 -7.12 -4.70
CA CYS A 177 -2.64 -8.02 -3.97
C CYS A 177 -2.43 -7.94 -2.45
N ALA A 178 -1.19 -7.85 -1.99
CA ALA A 178 -0.92 -7.71 -0.56
C ALA A 178 -1.54 -6.43 0.02
N TYR A 179 -1.48 -5.29 -0.70
CA TYR A 179 -2.08 -4.03 -0.23
C TYR A 179 -3.61 -4.04 -0.21
N LEU A 180 -4.27 -4.99 -0.88
CA LEU A 180 -5.74 -5.15 -0.81
C LEU A 180 -6.25 -5.48 0.60
N GLN A 181 -5.37 -5.93 1.51
CA GLN A 181 -5.70 -6.15 2.92
C GLN A 181 -6.00 -4.84 3.67
N VAL A 182 -5.43 -3.72 3.23
CA VAL A 182 -5.42 -2.45 3.97
C VAL A 182 -6.07 -1.29 3.22
N LEU A 183 -6.16 -1.35 1.91
CA LEU A 183 -6.80 -0.33 1.07
C LEU A 183 -8.33 -0.47 1.08
N ASN A 184 -9.02 0.66 0.98
CA ASN A 184 -10.45 0.73 0.70
C ASN A 184 -10.66 1.17 -0.76
N LEU A 185 -10.77 0.19 -1.66
CA LEU A 185 -10.85 0.47 -3.10
C LEU A 185 -12.22 0.94 -3.57
N ARG A 186 -13.30 0.53 -2.90
CA ARG A 186 -14.65 0.77 -3.40
C ARG A 186 -14.91 2.23 -3.81
N PRO A 187 -14.70 3.23 -2.95
CA PRO A 187 -14.97 4.63 -3.31
C PRO A 187 -14.01 5.19 -4.36
N LEU A 188 -12.90 4.50 -4.61
CA LEU A 188 -11.90 4.86 -5.61
C LEU A 188 -12.28 4.31 -6.99
N LEU A 189 -12.74 3.06 -7.05
CA LEU A 189 -13.17 2.40 -8.29
C LEU A 189 -14.52 2.92 -8.82
N GLU A 190 -15.31 3.60 -7.98
CA GLU A 190 -16.54 4.28 -8.36
C GLU A 190 -16.29 5.64 -9.06
N GLU A 191 -15.04 6.14 -9.04
CA GLU A 191 -14.65 7.38 -9.72
C GLU A 191 -14.13 7.07 -11.13
N GLU A 192 -14.90 7.42 -12.14
CA GLU A 192 -14.59 7.13 -13.55
C GLU A 192 -13.33 7.82 -14.07
N LYS A 193 -12.97 8.99 -13.49
CA LYS A 193 -11.78 9.75 -13.86
C LYS A 193 -10.50 9.26 -13.18
N LEU A 194 -10.62 8.36 -12.19
CA LEU A 194 -9.50 7.70 -11.52
C LEU A 194 -9.42 6.26 -12.02
N VAL A 195 -8.51 6.01 -12.93
CA VAL A 195 -8.42 4.75 -13.65
C VAL A 195 -7.27 3.89 -13.11
N PHE A 196 -7.62 2.71 -12.60
CA PHE A 196 -6.65 1.73 -12.12
C PHE A 196 -6.27 0.79 -13.25
N LEU A 197 -4.98 0.70 -13.55
CA LEU A 197 -4.40 -0.18 -14.56
C LEU A 197 -3.65 -1.29 -13.85
N ILE A 198 -4.20 -2.49 -13.86
CA ILE A 198 -3.72 -3.59 -13.04
C ILE A 198 -3.39 -4.79 -13.93
N GLY A 199 -2.12 -5.20 -13.93
CA GLY A 199 -1.59 -6.33 -14.67
C GLY A 199 -0.47 -5.95 -15.65
N ASP A 200 0.16 -6.97 -16.22
CA ASP A 200 1.37 -6.81 -17.04
C ASP A 200 1.11 -6.48 -18.51
N GLU A 201 -0.12 -6.55 -18.98
CA GLU A 201 -0.48 -6.34 -20.39
C GLU A 201 -0.55 -4.85 -20.77
N ILE A 202 0.50 -4.11 -20.46
CA ILE A 202 0.64 -2.68 -20.71
C ILE A 202 0.45 -2.33 -22.19
N SER A 203 0.83 -3.22 -23.08
CA SER A 203 0.71 -3.02 -24.55
C SER A 203 -0.73 -2.86 -25.04
N GLN A 204 -1.72 -3.30 -24.27
CA GLN A 204 -3.14 -3.18 -24.61
C GLN A 204 -3.77 -1.88 -24.08
N TYR A 205 -3.19 -1.26 -23.07
CA TYR A 205 -3.76 -0.06 -22.45
C TYR A 205 -4.04 1.09 -23.44
N PRO A 206 -3.13 1.49 -24.34
CA PRO A 206 -3.41 2.54 -25.30
C PRO A 206 -4.61 2.26 -26.20
N ILE A 207 -4.79 1.00 -26.62
CA ILE A 207 -5.88 0.59 -27.49
C ILE A 207 -7.21 0.61 -26.76
N ASP A 208 -7.24 0.06 -25.55
CA ASP A 208 -8.44 0.03 -24.72
C ASP A 208 -8.86 1.45 -24.29
N PHE A 209 -7.90 2.31 -24.02
CA PHE A 209 -8.14 3.70 -23.73
C PHE A 209 -8.72 4.46 -24.91
N GLN A 210 -8.18 4.28 -26.10
CA GLN A 210 -8.72 4.87 -27.31
C GLN A 210 -10.17 4.43 -27.55
N ALA A 211 -10.45 3.15 -27.38
CA ALA A 211 -11.79 2.59 -27.57
C ALA A 211 -12.79 3.16 -26.55
N ARG A 212 -12.39 3.34 -25.29
CA ARG A 212 -13.31 3.77 -24.23
C ARG A 212 -13.44 5.27 -24.08
N PHE A 213 -12.35 6.00 -24.19
CA PHE A 213 -12.33 7.44 -23.94
C PHE A 213 -12.20 8.28 -25.22
N GLY A 214 -12.08 7.66 -26.39
CA GLY A 214 -11.87 8.36 -27.67
C GLY A 214 -10.59 9.19 -27.69
N MET A 215 -9.58 8.80 -26.89
CA MET A 215 -8.35 9.56 -26.70
C MET A 215 -7.17 8.78 -27.27
N ASP A 216 -6.37 9.46 -28.08
CA ASP A 216 -5.06 8.96 -28.48
C ASP A 216 -4.00 9.47 -27.51
N TYR A 217 -3.54 8.59 -26.62
CA TYR A 217 -2.57 8.94 -25.57
C TYR A 217 -1.24 9.41 -26.12
N SER A 218 -0.85 8.96 -27.30
CA SER A 218 0.40 9.41 -27.94
C SER A 218 0.41 10.91 -28.24
N GLN A 219 -0.77 11.52 -28.29
CA GLN A 219 -0.94 12.93 -28.60
C GLN A 219 -1.12 13.82 -27.36
N TYR A 220 -1.30 13.22 -26.16
CA TYR A 220 -1.57 13.97 -24.95
C TYR A 220 -0.37 13.95 -23.99
N PRO A 221 0.03 15.11 -23.46
CA PRO A 221 1.09 15.14 -22.46
C PRO A 221 0.60 14.52 -21.16
N VAL A 222 1.29 13.47 -20.70
CA VAL A 222 1.06 12.84 -19.41
C VAL A 222 2.11 13.33 -18.42
N LYS A 223 1.70 13.63 -17.20
CA LYS A 223 2.59 13.97 -16.11
C LYS A 223 3.00 12.72 -15.38
N PRO A 224 4.24 12.24 -15.53
CA PRO A 224 4.69 11.02 -14.89
C PRO A 224 4.94 11.23 -13.40
N VAL A 225 4.49 10.29 -12.57
CA VAL A 225 4.72 10.26 -11.13
C VAL A 225 5.20 8.87 -10.73
N GLY A 226 6.31 8.78 -10.02
CA GLY A 226 6.82 7.50 -9.51
C GLY A 226 7.11 6.46 -10.59
N ILE A 227 7.36 6.88 -11.83
CA ILE A 227 7.49 6.00 -12.98
C ILE A 227 8.76 5.17 -12.88
N ARG A 228 8.62 3.85 -12.96
CA ARG A 228 9.70 2.93 -13.25
C ARG A 228 10.06 3.01 -14.75
N GLU A 229 11.26 2.56 -15.09
CA GLU A 229 11.83 2.71 -16.45
C GLU A 229 10.93 2.11 -17.55
N ILE A 230 10.22 1.04 -17.25
CA ILE A 230 9.30 0.39 -18.18
C ILE A 230 8.17 1.31 -18.65
N HIS A 231 7.71 2.23 -17.83
CA HIS A 231 6.67 3.17 -18.21
C HIS A 231 7.17 4.23 -19.21
N ARG A 232 8.47 4.51 -19.24
CA ARG A 232 9.07 5.44 -20.20
C ARG A 232 9.05 4.92 -21.64
N LEU A 233 8.94 3.60 -21.80
CA LEU A 233 8.88 2.97 -23.12
C LEU A 233 7.48 3.01 -23.73
N ILE A 234 6.46 3.34 -22.94
CA ILE A 234 5.06 3.32 -23.34
C ILE A 234 4.55 4.72 -23.66
N TRP A 235 5.13 5.73 -23.01
CA TRP A 235 4.78 7.15 -23.11
C TRP A 235 5.96 7.97 -23.62
#